data_8c563e624d27ad7eb84428e16d4b3d11
#
_entry.id   8c563e624d27ad7eb84428e16d4b3d11
#
_cell.length_a   1.000
_cell.length_b   1.000
_cell.length_c   1.000
_cell.angle_alpha   90.00
_cell.angle_beta   90.00
_cell.angle_gamma   90.00
#
_symmetry.space_group_name_H-M   'P 1'
#
loop_
_entity.id
_entity.type
_entity.pdbx_description
1 polymer ?
#
loop_
_entity_poly.entity_id
_entity_poly.type
_entity_poly.pdbx_seq_one_letter_code
_entity_poly.pdbx_strand_id
1 'polypeptide(L)'
;MSSLPLIHTPDALRACLPTHTQACQCSLQRCDGWTSIAEMDWPASQLLAQATLRDPAIDEPTFEEHHPNGTRYESPDAPVALTFFPYNRCDVFACQSCQQTVLRYTEFGGYYVDHRARRITRDTPGV
;
A
#
# COMPACT_ATOMS: atom_id res chain seq x y z
N MET A 1 12.80 -2.47 -20.02
CA MET A 1 11.75 -2.31 -19.03
C MET A 1 12.28 -2.67 -17.65
N SER A 2 12.22 -1.74 -16.74
CA SER A 2 12.62 -2.02 -15.37
C SER A 2 11.43 -2.55 -14.59
N SER A 3 11.59 -3.73 -13.99
CA SER A 3 10.62 -4.26 -13.05
C SER A 3 10.84 -3.63 -11.69
N LEU A 4 9.75 -3.43 -10.95
CA LEU A 4 9.87 -2.98 -9.57
C LEU A 4 10.50 -4.09 -8.72
N PRO A 5 11.39 -3.74 -7.76
CA PRO A 5 11.92 -4.74 -6.86
C PRO A 5 10.81 -5.35 -6.00
N LEU A 6 10.90 -6.65 -5.79
CA LEU A 6 9.94 -7.39 -4.97
C LEU A 6 10.35 -7.33 -3.51
N ILE A 7 9.41 -6.99 -2.65
CA ILE A 7 9.60 -6.99 -1.20
C ILE A 7 8.95 -8.23 -0.61
N HIS A 8 9.74 -9.06 0.09
CA HIS A 8 9.29 -10.30 0.71
C HIS A 8 9.13 -10.23 2.22
N THR A 9 9.78 -9.26 2.87
CA THR A 9 9.88 -9.24 4.33
C THR A 9 9.48 -7.89 4.88
N PRO A 10 8.99 -7.84 6.13
CA PRO A 10 8.72 -6.55 6.79
C PRO A 10 9.95 -5.66 6.90
N ASP A 11 11.12 -6.24 7.12
CA ASP A 11 12.37 -5.46 7.21
C ASP A 11 12.69 -4.77 5.88
N ALA A 12 12.48 -5.46 4.75
CA ALA A 12 12.70 -4.88 3.43
C ALA A 12 11.70 -3.75 3.15
N LEU A 13 10.45 -3.91 3.58
CA LEU A 13 9.44 -2.86 3.48
C LEU A 13 9.83 -1.66 4.33
N ARG A 14 10.22 -1.90 5.59
CA ARG A 14 10.65 -0.84 6.49
C ARG A 14 11.82 -0.06 5.93
N ALA A 15 12.73 -0.72 5.23
CA ALA A 15 13.88 -0.06 4.60
C ALA A 15 13.47 0.94 3.51
N CYS A 16 12.29 0.77 2.91
CA CYS A 16 11.75 1.71 1.92
C CYS A 16 11.10 2.93 2.58
N LEU A 17 10.82 2.88 3.88
CA LEU A 17 10.09 3.95 4.56
C LEU A 17 11.03 5.02 5.07
N PRO A 18 10.66 6.31 4.90
CA PRO A 18 11.49 7.41 5.42
C PRO A 18 11.40 7.45 6.95
N THR A 19 12.45 7.98 7.58
CA THR A 19 12.45 8.24 9.02
C THR A 19 11.63 9.48 9.35
N HIS A 20 11.51 10.41 8.41
CA HIS A 20 10.75 11.65 8.57
C HIS A 20 9.94 11.92 7.32
N THR A 21 8.73 12.44 7.50
CA THR A 21 7.90 12.90 6.41
C THR A 21 7.64 14.39 6.58
N GLN A 22 7.47 15.10 5.47
CA GLN A 22 7.13 16.51 5.48
C GLN A 22 5.61 16.66 5.36
N ALA A 23 5.09 17.80 5.82
CA ALA A 23 3.69 18.12 5.62
C ALA A 23 3.39 18.21 4.13
N CYS A 24 2.32 17.57 3.70
CA CYS A 24 1.88 17.56 2.32
C CYS A 24 0.36 17.65 2.29
N GLN A 25 -0.18 18.36 1.32
CA GLN A 25 -1.64 18.47 1.14
C GLN A 25 -2.13 17.58 -0.01
N CYS A 26 -1.43 16.49 -0.27
CA CYS A 26 -1.88 15.54 -1.29
C CYS A 26 -3.18 14.85 -0.83
N SER A 27 -3.96 14.40 -1.80
CA SER A 27 -5.26 13.77 -1.56
C SER A 27 -5.18 12.48 -0.75
N LEU A 28 -3.97 11.93 -0.58
CA LEU A 28 -3.77 10.67 0.11
C LEU A 28 -3.68 10.80 1.63
N GLN A 29 -3.71 12.01 2.18
CA GLN A 29 -3.62 12.20 3.64
C GLN A 29 -4.79 11.57 4.40
N ARG A 30 -5.91 11.36 3.74
CA ARG A 30 -7.09 10.71 4.34
C ARG A 30 -6.99 9.18 4.35
N CYS A 31 -5.95 8.61 3.76
CA CYS A 31 -5.82 7.16 3.58
C CYS A 31 -5.12 6.48 4.76
N ASP A 32 -5.55 6.74 5.98
CA ASP A 32 -4.97 6.10 7.18
C ASP A 32 -5.27 4.61 7.24
N GLY A 33 -6.45 4.19 6.76
CA GLY A 33 -6.78 2.80 6.46
C GLY A 33 -7.09 2.68 4.98
N TRP A 34 -7.43 1.49 4.52
CA TRP A 34 -7.76 1.28 3.11
C TRP A 34 -8.92 2.18 2.70
N THR A 35 -8.69 2.99 1.68
CA THR A 35 -9.63 4.01 1.21
C THR A 35 -9.71 3.94 -0.31
N SER A 36 -10.92 3.99 -0.85
CA SER A 36 -11.15 4.11 -2.29
C SER A 36 -10.67 5.48 -2.78
N ILE A 37 -9.90 5.47 -3.85
CA ILE A 37 -9.39 6.68 -4.51
C ILE A 37 -9.82 6.65 -5.97
N ALA A 38 -10.58 7.66 -6.39
CA ALA A 38 -10.91 7.81 -7.80
C ALA A 38 -9.63 8.07 -8.61
N GLU A 39 -9.58 7.58 -9.84
CA GLU A 39 -8.39 7.72 -10.69
C GLU A 39 -7.97 9.20 -10.82
N MET A 40 -8.95 10.10 -10.94
CA MET A 40 -8.68 11.54 -11.06
C MET A 40 -8.09 12.15 -9.79
N ASP A 41 -8.30 11.51 -8.64
CA ASP A 41 -7.79 12.00 -7.35
C ASP A 41 -6.41 11.41 -7.02
N TRP A 42 -5.93 10.46 -7.82
CA TRP A 42 -4.62 9.89 -7.65
C TRP A 42 -3.56 10.85 -8.20
N PRO A 43 -2.68 11.39 -7.33
CA PRO A 43 -1.70 12.39 -7.77
C PRO A 43 -0.51 11.72 -8.47
N ALA A 44 -0.75 11.18 -9.66
CA ALA A 44 0.23 10.35 -10.38
C ALA A 44 1.55 11.06 -10.63
N SER A 45 1.52 12.39 -10.84
CA SER A 45 2.74 13.15 -11.07
C SER A 45 3.62 13.30 -9.83
N GLN A 46 3.05 13.08 -8.64
CA GLN A 46 3.75 13.20 -7.37
C GLN A 46 4.17 11.86 -6.80
N LEU A 47 3.57 10.77 -7.26
CA LEU A 47 3.80 9.45 -6.69
C LEU A 47 4.71 8.62 -7.59
N LEU A 48 5.81 8.16 -7.02
CA LEU A 48 6.79 7.35 -7.71
C LEU A 48 6.73 5.92 -7.20
N ALA A 49 6.54 4.96 -8.10
CA ALA A 49 6.54 3.55 -7.73
C ALA A 49 7.95 3.13 -7.30
N GLN A 50 8.06 2.54 -6.12
CA GLN A 50 9.33 2.15 -5.50
C GLN A 50 9.56 0.64 -5.55
N ALA A 51 8.49 -0.14 -5.33
CA ALA A 51 8.60 -1.57 -5.17
C ALA A 51 7.23 -2.21 -5.33
N THR A 52 7.19 -3.52 -5.35
CA THR A 52 5.94 -4.27 -5.35
C THR A 52 5.94 -5.33 -4.25
N LEU A 53 4.77 -5.61 -3.71
CA LEU A 53 4.54 -6.71 -2.78
C LEU A 53 3.93 -7.92 -3.52
N ARG A 54 3.60 -7.75 -4.79
CA ARG A 54 3.02 -8.83 -5.61
C ARG A 54 4.11 -9.73 -6.12
N ASP A 55 4.17 -10.95 -5.62
CA ASP A 55 5.14 -11.95 -6.06
C ASP A 55 4.66 -12.59 -7.36
N PRO A 56 5.36 -12.38 -8.48
CA PRO A 56 4.95 -12.93 -9.77
C PRO A 56 5.09 -14.45 -9.84
N ALA A 57 5.82 -15.07 -8.92
CA ALA A 57 5.94 -16.52 -8.86
C ALA A 57 4.68 -17.19 -8.28
N ILE A 58 3.79 -16.43 -7.67
CA ILE A 58 2.53 -16.91 -7.12
C ILE A 58 1.41 -16.57 -8.11
N ASP A 59 0.86 -17.59 -8.77
CA ASP A 59 -0.14 -17.39 -9.81
C ASP A 59 -1.44 -16.80 -9.24
N GLU A 60 -1.90 -17.33 -8.12
CA GLU A 60 -3.14 -16.89 -7.48
C GLU A 60 -2.88 -16.57 -6.01
N PRO A 61 -2.55 -15.30 -5.68
CA PRO A 61 -2.40 -14.90 -4.29
C PRO A 61 -3.69 -15.11 -3.52
N THR A 62 -3.56 -15.53 -2.27
CA THR A 62 -4.73 -15.76 -1.43
C THR A 62 -5.55 -14.49 -1.23
N PHE A 63 -6.86 -14.65 -1.06
CA PHE A 63 -7.76 -13.58 -0.62
C PHE A 63 -7.91 -13.57 0.91
N GLU A 64 -7.22 -14.46 1.61
CA GLU A 64 -7.28 -14.51 3.07
C GLU A 64 -6.66 -13.25 3.67
N GLU A 65 -7.34 -12.70 4.69
CA GLU A 65 -6.89 -11.50 5.40
C GLU A 65 -6.39 -11.88 6.79
N HIS A 66 -5.55 -11.02 7.36
CA HIS A 66 -4.97 -11.22 8.68
C HIS A 66 -5.32 -10.01 9.57
N HIS A 67 -6.21 -10.23 10.53
CA HIS A 67 -6.73 -9.16 11.40
C HIS A 67 -6.65 -9.56 12.87
N PRO A 68 -5.46 -9.59 13.46
CA PRO A 68 -5.30 -9.89 14.88
C PRO A 68 -5.86 -8.75 15.73
N ASN A 69 -6.17 -9.05 16.99
CA ASN A 69 -6.60 -8.08 17.99
C ASN A 69 -7.89 -7.33 17.63
N GLY A 70 -8.77 -7.97 16.86
CA GLY A 70 -10.06 -7.38 16.49
C GLY A 70 -9.98 -6.30 15.41
N THR A 71 -8.84 -6.15 14.75
CA THR A 71 -8.72 -5.22 13.62
C THR A 71 -9.56 -5.69 12.43
N ARG A 72 -9.83 -4.77 11.51
CA ARG A 72 -10.59 -5.03 10.29
C ARG A 72 -9.81 -4.55 9.09
N TYR A 73 -10.29 -4.86 7.91
CA TYR A 73 -9.69 -4.45 6.65
C TYR A 73 -9.37 -2.95 6.60
N GLU A 74 -10.31 -2.10 6.99
CA GLU A 74 -10.19 -0.64 6.92
C GLU A 74 -9.58 0.00 8.17
N SER A 75 -9.22 -0.79 9.17
CA SER A 75 -8.69 -0.24 10.43
C SER A 75 -7.32 0.38 10.22
N PRO A 76 -7.11 1.63 10.70
CA PRO A 76 -5.77 2.25 10.59
C PRO A 76 -4.67 1.51 11.35
N ASP A 77 -5.04 0.73 12.36
CA ASP A 77 -4.11 -0.06 13.16
C ASP A 77 -4.03 -1.52 12.73
N ALA A 78 -4.66 -1.90 11.61
CA ALA A 78 -4.50 -3.24 11.06
C ALA A 78 -3.06 -3.46 10.61
N PRO A 79 -2.47 -4.63 10.90
CA PRO A 79 -1.08 -4.88 10.52
C PRO A 79 -0.93 -5.07 9.02
N VAL A 80 0.23 -4.68 8.50
CA VAL A 80 0.64 -5.02 7.14
C VAL A 80 1.12 -6.48 7.16
N ALA A 81 0.41 -7.34 6.45
CA ALA A 81 0.73 -8.77 6.40
C ALA A 81 1.02 -9.14 4.94
N LEU A 82 2.29 -9.18 4.56
CA LEU A 82 2.75 -9.18 3.17
C LEU A 82 2.21 -10.34 2.34
N THR A 83 1.94 -11.49 2.95
CA THR A 83 1.46 -12.68 2.24
C THR A 83 -0.06 -12.79 2.23
N PHE A 84 -0.76 -11.86 2.89
CA PHE A 84 -2.22 -11.86 2.99
C PHE A 84 -2.84 -10.77 2.14
N PHE A 85 -4.12 -10.92 1.81
CA PHE A 85 -4.88 -9.92 1.07
C PHE A 85 -5.12 -8.68 1.95
N PRO A 86 -5.03 -7.46 1.43
CA PRO A 86 -4.72 -7.10 0.04
C PRO A 86 -3.24 -6.81 -0.22
N TYR A 87 -2.38 -6.95 0.76
CA TYR A 87 -0.96 -6.58 0.67
C TYR A 87 -0.24 -7.38 -0.40
N ASN A 88 -0.62 -8.64 -0.59
CA ASN A 88 -0.04 -9.50 -1.61
C ASN A 88 -0.37 -9.09 -3.05
N ARG A 89 -1.06 -7.94 -3.24
CA ARG A 89 -1.43 -7.40 -4.54
C ARG A 89 -0.98 -5.96 -4.73
N CYS A 90 -0.27 -5.40 -3.75
CA CYS A 90 0.03 -3.97 -3.71
C CYS A 90 1.34 -3.62 -4.38
N ASP A 91 1.38 -2.42 -4.94
CA ASP A 91 2.63 -1.73 -5.25
C ASP A 91 2.88 -0.67 -4.17
N VAL A 92 4.16 -0.34 -4.00
CA VAL A 92 4.61 0.63 -3.01
C VAL A 92 4.99 1.92 -3.73
N PHE A 93 4.38 3.02 -3.31
CA PHE A 93 4.64 4.35 -3.88
C PHE A 93 5.17 5.29 -2.82
N ALA A 94 5.93 6.28 -3.25
CA ALA A 94 6.39 7.37 -2.40
C ALA A 94 5.98 8.71 -3.00
N CYS A 95 5.44 9.61 -2.18
CA CYS A 95 5.14 10.97 -2.61
C CYS A 95 6.44 11.77 -2.68
N GLN A 96 6.71 12.37 -3.84
CA GLN A 96 7.95 13.14 -4.03
C GLN A 96 7.96 14.44 -3.24
N SER A 97 6.78 14.94 -2.86
CA SER A 97 6.67 16.19 -2.10
C SER A 97 6.85 16.00 -0.61
N CYS A 98 6.20 14.98 -0.02
CA CYS A 98 6.21 14.78 1.42
C CYS A 98 6.92 13.48 1.85
N GLN A 99 7.30 12.65 0.88
CA GLN A 99 8.00 11.37 1.10
C GLN A 99 7.15 10.32 1.83
N GLN A 100 5.85 10.54 1.97
CA GLN A 100 4.97 9.52 2.54
C GLN A 100 4.92 8.30 1.65
N THR A 101 4.83 7.14 2.28
CA THR A 101 4.73 5.85 1.59
C THR A 101 3.28 5.41 1.55
N VAL A 102 2.84 4.98 0.38
CA VAL A 102 1.46 4.58 0.12
C VAL A 102 1.46 3.22 -0.57
N LEU A 103 0.66 2.31 -0.05
CA LEU A 103 0.36 1.04 -0.72
C LEU A 103 -0.89 1.22 -1.56
N ARG A 104 -0.88 0.67 -2.76
CA ARG A 104 -2.04 0.74 -3.66
C ARG A 104 -2.25 -0.58 -4.36
N TYR A 105 -3.51 -0.97 -4.50
CA TYR A 105 -3.91 -2.07 -5.37
C TYR A 105 -5.22 -1.71 -6.07
N THR A 106 -5.55 -2.48 -7.11
CA THR A 106 -6.78 -2.31 -7.86
C THR A 106 -7.67 -3.53 -7.63
N GLU A 107 -8.92 -3.27 -7.25
CA GLU A 107 -9.92 -4.32 -7.09
C GLU A 107 -10.81 -4.34 -8.34
N PHE A 108 -10.90 -5.51 -8.96
CA PHE A 108 -11.73 -5.71 -10.15
C PHE A 108 -12.99 -6.45 -9.74
N GLY A 109 -14.11 -5.72 -9.65
CA GLY A 109 -15.42 -6.33 -9.52
C GLY A 109 -16.00 -6.65 -10.90
N GLY A 110 -17.13 -7.39 -10.94
CA GLY A 110 -17.74 -7.77 -12.20
C GLY A 110 -18.18 -6.58 -13.04
N TYR A 111 -18.51 -5.45 -12.40
CA TYR A 111 -19.04 -4.26 -13.08
C TYR A 111 -18.27 -2.98 -12.73
N TYR A 112 -17.18 -3.07 -11.97
CA TYR A 112 -16.46 -1.89 -11.53
C TYR A 112 -14.98 -2.18 -11.37
N VAL A 113 -14.19 -1.11 -11.40
CA VAL A 113 -12.77 -1.13 -11.03
C VAL A 113 -12.60 -0.11 -9.92
N ASP A 114 -12.02 -0.53 -8.81
CA ASP A 114 -11.83 0.32 -7.64
C ASP A 114 -10.36 0.33 -7.23
N HIS A 115 -9.78 1.54 -7.19
CA HIS A 115 -8.40 1.73 -6.74
C HIS A 115 -8.44 2.05 -5.25
N ARG A 116 -7.66 1.32 -4.47
CA ARG A 116 -7.59 1.49 -3.02
C ARG A 116 -6.18 1.74 -2.57
N ALA A 117 -6.04 2.67 -1.63
CA ALA A 117 -4.76 3.11 -1.14
C ALA A 117 -4.74 3.20 0.37
N ARG A 118 -3.56 2.98 0.96
CA ARG A 118 -3.32 3.11 2.39
C ARG A 118 -1.95 3.70 2.61
N ARG A 119 -1.86 4.77 3.42
CA ARG A 119 -0.57 5.29 3.87
C ARG A 119 -0.02 4.37 4.95
N ILE A 120 1.29 4.17 4.92
CA ILE A 120 1.99 3.45 5.97
C ILE A 120 3.20 4.25 6.44
N THR A 121 3.59 4.01 7.69
CA THR A 121 4.79 4.59 8.29
C THR A 121 5.57 3.49 8.99
N ARG A 122 6.73 3.83 9.54
CA ARG A 122 7.51 2.89 10.33
C ARG A 122 6.77 2.43 11.60
N ASP A 123 5.77 3.21 12.02
CA ASP A 123 4.98 2.89 13.20
C ASP A 123 3.75 2.04 12.88
N THR A 124 3.44 1.83 11.61
CA THR A 124 2.33 0.97 11.21
C THR A 124 2.61 -0.46 11.64
N PRO A 125 1.63 -1.14 12.30
CA PRO A 125 1.82 -2.53 12.69
C PRO A 125 2.22 -3.42 11.51
N GLY A 126 3.14 -4.35 11.72
CA GLY A 126 3.61 -5.25 10.69
C GLY A 126 4.73 -4.71 9.81
N VAL A 127 5.10 -3.45 10.02
CA VAL A 127 6.21 -2.83 9.29
C VAL A 127 7.50 -2.92 10.10
#